data_63893bab30cbf1df5b80d8d99a5aaa94
#
_entry.id   63893bab30cbf1df5b80d8d99a5aaa94
#
_cell.length_a   1.000
_cell.length_b   1.000
_cell.length_c   1.000
_cell.angle_alpha   90.00
_cell.angle_beta   90.00
_cell.angle_gamma   90.00
#
_symmetry.space_group_name_H-M   'P 1'
#
loop_
_entity.id
_entity.type
_entity.pdbx_description
1 polymer ?
#
loop_
_entity_poly.entity_id
_entity_poly.type
_entity_poly.pdbx_seq_one_letter_code
_entity_poly.pdbx_strand_id
1 'polypeptide(L)'
;MACLYVVGTPIGNLGEVTPRARETLEKCDVILAEDTRVTMKLLSALGIEGKRLISCYQHNEAGRAQQIVQKMLEEDLNVAMVTDAGTPCISDPGWRVADAASRAGIPVQPVSGPTAVADALSVSGLNVESYAFFGFLPREGRERDDAFARIRKCGAAVAVVYESPHRVKRLVADVREALFNPRLSLSCDLTKLHELTLRGPADEGLSALEANPNAEKGEYVLCIDLHDLPEEEEQVAGVSAQGLLLEKLFQGLRMKDAVKQVSALPGFSRNEVYKA
;
A
#
# COMPACT_ATOMS: atom_id res chain seq x y z
N MET A 1 19.61 -24.88 -14.66
CA MET A 1 18.37 -25.08 -13.87
C MET A 1 17.61 -23.76 -13.86
N ALA A 2 16.40 -23.77 -14.37
CA ALA A 2 15.54 -22.56 -14.45
C ALA A 2 15.36 -21.87 -13.08
N CYS A 3 15.41 -20.54 -13.09
CA CYS A 3 15.20 -19.70 -11.91
C CYS A 3 14.44 -18.42 -12.28
N LEU A 4 13.51 -18.01 -11.45
CA LEU A 4 12.87 -16.71 -11.53
C LEU A 4 13.49 -15.74 -10.54
N TYR A 5 14.07 -14.65 -11.04
CA TYR A 5 14.62 -13.57 -10.22
C TYR A 5 13.64 -12.40 -10.18
N VAL A 6 13.18 -12.03 -9.00
CA VAL A 6 12.36 -10.83 -8.75
C VAL A 6 13.33 -9.69 -8.45
N VAL A 7 13.56 -8.81 -9.43
CA VAL A 7 14.64 -7.82 -9.39
C VAL A 7 14.08 -6.43 -9.10
N GLY A 8 14.49 -5.85 -7.98
CA GLY A 8 14.20 -4.45 -7.65
C GLY A 8 14.93 -3.49 -8.60
N THR A 9 14.20 -2.53 -9.14
CA THR A 9 14.69 -1.49 -10.05
C THR A 9 14.72 -0.12 -9.34
N PRO A 10 15.52 0.85 -9.83
CA PRO A 10 15.54 2.19 -9.24
C PRO A 10 14.16 2.86 -9.20
N ILE A 11 13.90 3.61 -8.15
CA ILE A 11 12.68 4.44 -8.01
C ILE A 11 12.89 5.90 -8.44
N GLY A 12 14.07 6.24 -8.93
CA GLY A 12 14.40 7.59 -9.41
C GLY A 12 15.89 7.85 -9.62
N ASN A 13 16.77 7.06 -9.00
CA ASN A 13 18.20 7.24 -9.02
C ASN A 13 18.91 5.99 -9.54
N LEU A 14 19.50 6.06 -10.72
CA LEU A 14 20.27 4.95 -11.31
C LEU A 14 21.45 4.48 -10.44
N GLY A 15 21.98 5.34 -9.57
CA GLY A 15 23.03 4.98 -8.62
C GLY A 15 22.62 3.93 -7.59
N GLU A 16 21.31 3.65 -7.45
CA GLU A 16 20.76 2.65 -6.53
C GLU A 16 20.63 1.26 -7.15
N VAL A 17 21.01 1.07 -8.40
CA VAL A 17 21.10 -0.26 -9.00
C VAL A 17 22.17 -1.05 -8.27
N THR A 18 21.79 -2.11 -7.59
CA THR A 18 22.75 -2.96 -6.90
C THR A 18 23.62 -3.74 -7.88
N PRO A 19 24.90 -4.04 -7.56
CA PRO A 19 25.75 -4.88 -8.41
C PRO A 19 25.10 -6.22 -8.76
N ARG A 20 24.37 -6.83 -7.81
CA ARG A 20 23.65 -8.09 -8.02
C ARG A 20 22.48 -7.93 -8.99
N ALA A 21 21.73 -6.82 -8.92
CA ALA A 21 20.65 -6.54 -9.87
C ALA A 21 21.19 -6.43 -11.29
N ARG A 22 22.27 -5.64 -11.47
CA ARG A 22 22.96 -5.50 -12.76
C ARG A 22 23.42 -6.85 -13.31
N GLU A 23 24.17 -7.62 -12.50
CA GLU A 23 24.68 -8.93 -12.89
C GLU A 23 23.55 -9.91 -13.26
N THR A 24 22.44 -9.90 -12.50
CA THR A 24 21.27 -10.74 -12.78
C THR A 24 20.65 -10.37 -14.14
N LEU A 25 20.45 -9.08 -14.41
CA LEU A 25 19.92 -8.59 -15.69
C LEU A 25 20.85 -8.92 -16.86
N GLU A 26 22.17 -8.88 -16.66
CA GLU A 26 23.16 -9.26 -17.65
C GLU A 26 23.15 -10.76 -17.97
N LYS A 27 22.94 -11.62 -16.96
CA LYS A 27 23.06 -13.08 -17.11
C LYS A 27 21.76 -13.79 -17.45
N CYS A 28 20.59 -13.20 -17.15
CA CYS A 28 19.30 -13.83 -17.44
C CYS A 28 19.06 -13.97 -18.96
N ASP A 29 18.30 -14.99 -19.34
CA ASP A 29 17.96 -15.30 -20.73
C ASP A 29 16.80 -14.42 -21.22
N VAL A 30 15.87 -14.12 -20.32
CA VAL A 30 14.65 -13.34 -20.59
C VAL A 30 14.37 -12.38 -19.45
N ILE A 31 13.88 -11.19 -19.79
CA ILE A 31 13.40 -10.22 -18.81
C ILE A 31 11.89 -10.02 -19.02
N LEU A 32 11.12 -10.31 -17.98
CA LEU A 32 9.71 -9.94 -17.90
C LEU A 32 9.62 -8.50 -17.42
N ALA A 33 8.98 -7.64 -18.19
CA ALA A 33 8.90 -6.20 -17.95
C ALA A 33 7.45 -5.76 -17.89
N GLU A 34 7.11 -4.86 -16.97
CA GLU A 34 5.81 -4.21 -16.94
C GLU A 34 5.64 -3.35 -18.20
N ASP A 35 6.50 -2.37 -18.43
CA ASP A 35 6.65 -1.66 -19.69
C ASP A 35 8.04 -1.91 -20.27
N THR A 36 8.08 -2.61 -21.42
CA THR A 36 9.34 -2.92 -22.11
C THR A 36 10.12 -1.68 -22.54
N ARG A 37 9.45 -0.55 -22.76
CA ARG A 37 10.10 0.72 -23.16
C ARG A 37 10.85 1.34 -21.99
N VAL A 38 10.28 1.27 -20.77
CA VAL A 38 10.94 1.75 -19.55
C VAL A 38 12.13 0.85 -19.23
N THR A 39 11.92 -0.47 -19.27
CA THR A 39 13.00 -1.44 -19.05
C THR A 39 14.14 -1.30 -20.07
N MET A 40 13.85 -1.07 -21.35
CA MET A 40 14.91 -0.83 -22.35
C MET A 40 15.75 0.41 -22.01
N LYS A 41 15.14 1.48 -21.52
CA LYS A 41 15.89 2.69 -21.09
C LYS A 41 16.82 2.36 -19.92
N LEU A 42 16.33 1.60 -18.94
CA LEU A 42 17.13 1.14 -17.81
C LEU A 42 18.32 0.30 -18.29
N LEU A 43 18.09 -0.71 -19.12
CA LEU A 43 19.14 -1.59 -19.64
C LEU A 43 20.18 -0.81 -20.45
N SER A 44 19.73 0.11 -21.31
CA SER A 44 20.61 0.99 -22.07
C SER A 44 21.49 1.88 -21.17
N ALA A 45 20.89 2.45 -20.11
CA ALA A 45 21.64 3.25 -19.13
C ALA A 45 22.68 2.42 -18.36
N LEU A 46 22.43 1.10 -18.20
CA LEU A 46 23.35 0.15 -17.58
C LEU A 46 24.38 -0.43 -18.57
N GLY A 47 24.26 -0.13 -19.88
CA GLY A 47 25.11 -0.72 -20.91
C GLY A 47 24.81 -2.20 -21.17
N ILE A 48 23.59 -2.66 -20.89
CA ILE A 48 23.14 -4.05 -21.11
C ILE A 48 22.36 -4.11 -22.42
N GLU A 49 22.86 -4.87 -23.37
CA GLU A 49 22.29 -4.98 -24.72
C GLU A 49 21.84 -6.41 -25.05
N GLY A 50 21.03 -6.54 -26.11
CA GLY A 50 20.67 -7.85 -26.69
C GLY A 50 19.72 -8.69 -25.85
N LYS A 51 19.03 -8.11 -24.85
CA LYS A 51 18.10 -8.84 -23.99
C LYS A 51 16.73 -9.07 -24.61
N ARG A 52 16.21 -10.28 -24.46
CA ARG A 52 14.85 -10.64 -24.83
C ARG A 52 13.88 -10.13 -23.78
N LEU A 53 13.02 -9.17 -24.15
CA LEU A 53 12.00 -8.63 -23.27
C LEU A 53 10.64 -9.26 -23.59
N ILE A 54 9.89 -9.57 -22.54
CA ILE A 54 8.49 -10.02 -22.61
C ILE A 54 7.65 -9.12 -21.72
N SER A 55 6.63 -8.48 -22.30
CA SER A 55 5.71 -7.64 -21.53
C SER A 55 4.81 -8.48 -20.63
N CYS A 56 4.80 -8.14 -19.32
CA CYS A 56 3.98 -8.77 -18.29
C CYS A 56 3.42 -7.68 -17.38
N TYR A 57 2.20 -7.23 -17.61
CA TYR A 57 1.50 -6.18 -16.88
C TYR A 57 0.18 -6.70 -16.32
N GLN A 58 -0.45 -5.97 -15.43
CA GLN A 58 -1.61 -6.39 -14.63
C GLN A 58 -2.72 -7.08 -15.43
N HIS A 59 -3.06 -6.57 -16.64
CA HIS A 59 -4.17 -7.12 -17.44
C HIS A 59 -3.81 -8.40 -18.21
N ASN A 60 -2.51 -8.68 -18.47
CA ASN A 60 -2.10 -9.87 -19.22
C ASN A 60 -1.42 -10.95 -18.36
N GLU A 61 -1.05 -10.62 -17.12
CA GLU A 61 -0.30 -11.48 -16.21
C GLU A 61 -0.98 -12.83 -16.01
N ALA A 62 -2.30 -12.86 -15.76
CA ALA A 62 -3.05 -14.08 -15.49
C ALA A 62 -2.98 -15.10 -16.64
N GLY A 63 -3.09 -14.64 -17.87
CA GLY A 63 -3.01 -15.50 -19.05
C GLY A 63 -1.58 -15.91 -19.43
N ARG A 64 -0.58 -15.11 -19.02
CA ARG A 64 0.82 -15.34 -19.38
C ARG A 64 1.60 -16.13 -18.35
N ALA A 65 1.23 -16.10 -17.08
CA ALA A 65 1.99 -16.74 -16.01
C ALA A 65 2.29 -18.22 -16.31
N GLN A 66 1.29 -19.00 -16.69
CA GLN A 66 1.49 -20.41 -17.03
C GLN A 66 2.37 -20.62 -18.26
N GLN A 67 2.19 -19.81 -19.32
CA GLN A 67 2.99 -19.90 -20.54
C GLN A 67 4.47 -19.57 -20.27
N ILE A 68 4.73 -18.58 -19.41
CA ILE A 68 6.08 -18.20 -19.01
C ILE A 68 6.73 -19.35 -18.26
N VAL A 69 6.04 -19.90 -17.25
CA VAL A 69 6.52 -21.01 -16.43
C VAL A 69 6.79 -22.26 -17.28
N GLN A 70 5.88 -22.59 -18.20
CA GLN A 70 6.08 -23.72 -19.11
C GLN A 70 7.35 -23.55 -19.94
N LYS A 71 7.57 -22.35 -20.54
CA LYS A 71 8.79 -22.06 -21.29
C LYS A 71 10.06 -22.12 -20.43
N MET A 72 9.99 -21.64 -19.17
CA MET A 72 11.11 -21.74 -18.26
C MET A 72 11.53 -23.20 -18.04
N LEU A 73 10.57 -24.11 -17.91
CA LEU A 73 10.86 -25.55 -17.73
C LEU A 73 11.35 -26.22 -19.01
N GLU A 74 10.73 -25.92 -20.16
CA GLU A 74 11.07 -26.54 -21.45
C GLU A 74 12.46 -26.13 -21.95
N GLU A 75 12.81 -24.86 -21.77
CA GLU A 75 14.03 -24.25 -22.30
C GLU A 75 15.12 -24.04 -21.22
N ASP A 76 14.88 -24.46 -19.97
CA ASP A 76 15.76 -24.27 -18.79
C ASP A 76 16.20 -22.82 -18.57
N LEU A 77 15.26 -21.85 -18.67
CA LEU A 77 15.55 -20.42 -18.72
C LEU A 77 15.68 -19.79 -17.33
N ASN A 78 16.67 -18.95 -17.20
CA ASN A 78 16.79 -17.96 -16.11
C ASN A 78 16.03 -16.69 -16.51
N VAL A 79 15.03 -16.33 -15.75
CA VAL A 79 14.14 -15.21 -16.05
C VAL A 79 14.26 -14.15 -14.96
N ALA A 80 14.54 -12.90 -15.33
CA ALA A 80 14.43 -11.76 -14.46
C ALA A 80 13.05 -11.10 -14.63
N MET A 81 12.37 -10.78 -13.54
CA MET A 81 11.12 -10.03 -13.54
C MET A 81 11.39 -8.66 -12.92
N VAL A 82 11.04 -7.60 -13.66
CA VAL A 82 11.18 -6.20 -13.27
C VAL A 82 9.87 -5.45 -13.41
N THR A 83 9.71 -4.40 -12.63
CA THR A 83 8.66 -3.38 -12.76
C THR A 83 9.27 -2.06 -13.25
N ASP A 84 8.46 -1.08 -13.55
CA ASP A 84 8.91 0.23 -14.05
C ASP A 84 9.76 0.97 -13.00
N ALA A 85 9.42 0.81 -11.71
CA ALA A 85 10.15 1.38 -10.59
C ALA A 85 9.93 0.56 -9.31
N GLY A 86 10.98 0.29 -8.54
CA GLY A 86 10.90 -0.38 -7.25
C GLY A 86 10.89 -1.91 -7.33
N THR A 87 10.25 -2.55 -6.37
CA THR A 87 10.24 -4.02 -6.21
C THR A 87 8.98 -4.62 -6.83
N PRO A 88 9.10 -5.53 -7.82
CA PRO A 88 7.96 -6.21 -8.41
C PRO A 88 7.08 -6.90 -7.36
N CYS A 89 5.80 -7.07 -7.68
CA CYS A 89 4.76 -7.67 -6.82
C CYS A 89 4.30 -6.81 -5.62
N ILE A 90 4.89 -5.65 -5.39
CA ILE A 90 4.51 -4.74 -4.31
C ILE A 90 3.80 -3.51 -4.92
N SER A 91 2.49 -3.54 -5.00
CA SER A 91 1.62 -2.62 -5.77
C SER A 91 1.79 -2.70 -7.30
N ASP A 92 2.58 -3.64 -7.76
CA ASP A 92 2.94 -3.87 -9.16
C ASP A 92 2.57 -5.28 -9.59
N PRO A 93 2.50 -5.57 -10.91
CA PRO A 93 2.29 -6.92 -11.42
C PRO A 93 3.46 -7.85 -11.06
N GLY A 94 3.23 -9.16 -11.18
CA GLY A 94 4.29 -10.17 -11.02
C GLY A 94 3.95 -11.30 -10.06
N TRP A 95 3.08 -11.10 -9.10
CA TRP A 95 2.78 -12.10 -8.06
C TRP A 95 2.22 -13.41 -8.63
N ARG A 96 1.46 -13.35 -9.74
CA ARG A 96 0.91 -14.56 -10.39
C ARG A 96 1.99 -15.39 -11.05
N VAL A 97 3.00 -14.72 -11.63
CA VAL A 97 4.17 -15.41 -12.21
C VAL A 97 5.02 -16.04 -11.12
N ALA A 98 5.25 -15.32 -10.03
CA ALA A 98 5.98 -15.83 -8.88
C ALA A 98 5.27 -17.04 -8.23
N ASP A 99 3.94 -16.96 -8.04
CA ASP A 99 3.13 -18.09 -7.52
C ASP A 99 3.17 -19.29 -8.48
N ALA A 100 2.96 -19.08 -9.78
CA ALA A 100 2.99 -20.16 -10.77
C ALA A 100 4.36 -20.83 -10.87
N ALA A 101 5.46 -20.06 -10.85
CA ALA A 101 6.83 -20.59 -10.83
C ALA A 101 7.09 -21.42 -9.57
N SER A 102 6.72 -20.90 -8.42
CA SER A 102 6.86 -21.60 -7.13
C SER A 102 6.09 -22.92 -7.11
N ARG A 103 4.84 -22.94 -7.59
CA ARG A 103 4.01 -24.16 -7.69
C ARG A 103 4.58 -25.19 -8.66
N ALA A 104 5.30 -24.73 -9.68
CA ALA A 104 5.98 -25.60 -10.65
C ALA A 104 7.35 -26.09 -10.17
N GLY A 105 7.77 -25.76 -8.94
CA GLY A 105 9.06 -26.14 -8.39
C GLY A 105 10.25 -25.33 -8.92
N ILE A 106 9.99 -24.21 -9.63
CA ILE A 106 11.06 -23.31 -10.08
C ILE A 106 11.46 -22.42 -8.90
N PRO A 107 12.76 -22.33 -8.55
CA PRO A 107 13.23 -21.41 -7.54
C PRO A 107 12.85 -19.96 -7.87
N VAL A 108 12.24 -19.24 -6.92
CA VAL A 108 11.94 -17.82 -7.00
C VAL A 108 12.87 -17.09 -6.04
N GLN A 109 13.74 -16.24 -6.57
CA GLN A 109 14.78 -15.57 -5.79
C GLN A 109 14.61 -14.05 -5.82
N PRO A 110 14.63 -13.37 -4.65
CA PRO A 110 14.65 -11.93 -4.61
C PRO A 110 16.05 -11.39 -4.96
N VAL A 111 16.08 -10.33 -5.74
CA VAL A 111 17.27 -9.52 -5.95
C VAL A 111 16.95 -8.13 -5.45
N SER A 112 17.47 -7.80 -4.27
CA SER A 112 17.13 -6.58 -3.53
C SER A 112 17.45 -5.32 -4.33
N GLY A 113 16.57 -4.35 -4.22
CA GLY A 113 16.68 -3.01 -4.76
C GLY A 113 15.88 -2.03 -3.88
N PRO A 114 15.78 -0.74 -4.26
CA PRO A 114 15.03 0.26 -3.53
C PRO A 114 13.54 -0.07 -3.49
N THR A 115 12.88 0.39 -2.44
CA THR A 115 11.43 0.30 -2.28
C THR A 115 10.91 1.54 -1.58
N ALA A 116 10.03 2.28 -2.25
CA ALA A 116 9.53 3.55 -1.75
C ALA A 116 8.86 3.44 -0.38
N VAL A 117 8.29 2.27 -0.02
CA VAL A 117 7.72 2.02 1.32
C VAL A 117 8.80 2.08 2.39
N ALA A 118 9.87 1.31 2.24
CA ALA A 118 10.93 1.23 3.24
C ALA A 118 11.73 2.55 3.29
N ASP A 119 11.97 3.17 2.14
CA ASP A 119 12.69 4.45 2.05
C ASP A 119 11.89 5.56 2.74
N ALA A 120 10.58 5.67 2.47
CA ALA A 120 9.71 6.63 3.16
C ALA A 120 9.65 6.40 4.68
N LEU A 121 9.51 5.15 5.13
CA LEU A 121 9.49 4.81 6.54
C LEU A 121 10.80 5.15 7.23
N SER A 122 11.95 4.88 6.59
CA SER A 122 13.28 5.12 7.15
C SER A 122 13.55 6.60 7.44
N VAL A 123 12.97 7.49 6.62
CA VAL A 123 13.13 8.95 6.76
C VAL A 123 11.92 9.61 7.42
N SER A 124 10.89 8.86 7.80
CA SER A 124 9.63 9.42 8.33
C SER A 124 9.80 10.15 9.65
N GLY A 125 10.71 9.69 10.52
CA GLY A 125 10.83 10.15 11.90
C GLY A 125 9.65 9.73 12.78
N LEU A 126 8.86 8.73 12.35
CA LEU A 126 7.81 8.08 13.13
C LEU A 126 8.39 6.88 13.90
N ASN A 127 7.71 6.44 14.96
CA ASN A 127 8.05 5.19 15.62
C ASN A 127 7.47 4.00 14.83
N VAL A 128 8.30 3.30 14.07
CA VAL A 128 7.89 2.21 13.17
C VAL A 128 8.12 0.85 13.85
N GLU A 129 7.37 0.54 14.90
CA GLU A 129 7.37 -0.80 15.51
C GLU A 129 6.70 -1.84 14.61
N SER A 130 5.66 -1.40 13.90
CA SER A 130 4.96 -2.18 12.88
C SER A 130 4.39 -1.24 11.82
N TYR A 131 4.20 -1.73 10.61
CA TYR A 131 3.52 -0.94 9.59
C TYR A 131 2.60 -1.80 8.73
N ALA A 132 1.57 -1.16 8.16
CA ALA A 132 0.69 -1.75 7.18
C ALA A 132 0.72 -0.94 5.89
N PHE A 133 0.93 -1.61 4.76
CA PHE A 133 0.95 -0.98 3.44
C PHE A 133 -0.38 -1.20 2.73
N PHE A 134 -1.00 -0.11 2.26
CA PHE A 134 -2.32 -0.11 1.63
C PHE A 134 -2.28 0.18 0.13
N GLY A 135 -1.10 0.48 -0.44
CA GLY A 135 -0.99 0.88 -1.85
C GLY A 135 -1.75 2.17 -2.15
N PHE A 136 -2.38 2.23 -3.33
CA PHE A 136 -3.23 3.35 -3.70
C PHE A 136 -4.65 3.15 -3.16
N LEU A 137 -5.15 4.15 -2.41
CA LEU A 137 -6.52 4.09 -1.90
C LEU A 137 -7.54 4.31 -3.03
N PRO A 138 -8.77 3.78 -2.90
CA PRO A 138 -9.87 4.06 -3.81
C PRO A 138 -10.09 5.57 -3.97
N ARG A 139 -10.58 5.97 -5.14
CA ARG A 139 -10.69 7.40 -5.48
C ARG A 139 -11.75 8.13 -4.64
N GLU A 140 -12.89 7.47 -4.42
CA GLU A 140 -14.06 8.10 -3.77
C GLU A 140 -15.09 7.04 -3.33
N GLY A 141 -16.12 7.50 -2.67
CA GLY A 141 -17.28 6.71 -2.28
C GLY A 141 -16.99 5.72 -1.16
N ARG A 142 -17.92 4.79 -0.97
CA ARG A 142 -17.88 3.82 0.12
C ARG A 142 -16.59 3.01 0.19
N GLU A 143 -16.01 2.64 -0.93
CA GLU A 143 -14.74 1.90 -0.96
C GLU A 143 -13.60 2.69 -0.31
N ARG A 144 -13.60 4.03 -0.48
CA ARG A 144 -12.62 4.90 0.17
C ARG A 144 -12.84 4.99 1.68
N ASP A 145 -14.11 5.12 2.10
CA ASP A 145 -14.47 5.13 3.53
C ASP A 145 -14.11 3.80 4.19
N ASP A 146 -14.40 2.68 3.53
CA ASP A 146 -14.02 1.34 3.97
C ASP A 146 -12.49 1.17 4.06
N ALA A 147 -11.72 1.84 3.17
CA ALA A 147 -10.26 1.82 3.23
C ALA A 147 -9.74 2.57 4.47
N PHE A 148 -10.28 3.74 4.80
CA PHE A 148 -9.94 4.46 6.04
C PHE A 148 -10.35 3.66 7.29
N ALA A 149 -11.50 3.03 7.29
CA ALA A 149 -11.92 2.15 8.38
C ALA A 149 -10.94 0.97 8.57
N ARG A 150 -10.43 0.38 7.48
CA ARG A 150 -9.38 -0.64 7.55
C ARG A 150 -8.06 -0.11 8.09
N ILE A 151 -7.66 1.10 7.70
CA ILE A 151 -6.46 1.76 8.23
C ILE A 151 -6.58 1.92 9.73
N ARG A 152 -7.71 2.42 10.25
CA ARG A 152 -7.94 2.59 11.69
C ARG A 152 -7.85 1.27 12.46
N LYS A 153 -8.32 0.19 11.88
CA LYS A 153 -8.42 -1.13 12.52
C LYS A 153 -7.26 -2.07 12.22
N CYS A 154 -6.23 -1.63 11.50
CA CYS A 154 -5.16 -2.53 11.07
C CYS A 154 -4.22 -3.00 12.18
N GLY A 155 -4.23 -2.33 13.34
CA GLY A 155 -3.38 -2.68 14.49
C GLY A 155 -1.89 -2.42 14.29
N ALA A 156 -1.50 -1.76 13.18
CA ALA A 156 -0.12 -1.36 12.95
C ALA A 156 0.16 0.02 13.53
N ALA A 157 1.41 0.30 13.87
CA ALA A 157 1.86 1.59 14.37
C ALA A 157 1.83 2.68 13.28
N VAL A 158 2.13 2.32 12.04
CA VAL A 158 2.16 3.24 10.89
C VAL A 158 1.43 2.64 9.70
N ALA A 159 0.55 3.43 9.07
CA ALA A 159 0.00 3.10 7.76
C ALA A 159 0.79 3.77 6.65
N VAL A 160 1.07 3.04 5.55
CA VAL A 160 1.76 3.57 4.39
C VAL A 160 0.84 3.49 3.18
N VAL A 161 0.69 4.60 2.46
CA VAL A 161 -0.11 4.69 1.25
C VAL A 161 0.66 5.40 0.13
N TYR A 162 0.42 5.00 -1.11
CA TYR A 162 0.86 5.69 -2.31
C TYR A 162 -0.22 6.63 -2.82
N GLU A 163 0.20 7.74 -3.41
CA GLU A 163 -0.75 8.61 -4.06
C GLU A 163 -0.16 9.33 -5.27
N SER A 164 -1.02 9.56 -6.24
CA SER A 164 -0.69 10.36 -7.41
C SER A 164 -0.64 11.86 -7.07
N PRO A 165 0.17 12.66 -7.78
CA PRO A 165 0.33 14.08 -7.48
C PRO A 165 -0.99 14.87 -7.58
N HIS A 166 -1.88 14.50 -8.51
CA HIS A 166 -3.17 15.17 -8.67
C HIS A 166 -4.17 14.90 -7.55
N ARG A 167 -3.91 13.89 -6.70
CA ARG A 167 -4.82 13.49 -5.62
C ARG A 167 -4.23 13.66 -4.22
N VAL A 168 -2.94 14.00 -4.11
CA VAL A 168 -2.25 14.06 -2.82
C VAL A 168 -2.88 15.06 -1.85
N LYS A 169 -3.31 16.24 -2.32
CA LYS A 169 -3.98 17.23 -1.48
C LYS A 169 -5.28 16.68 -0.89
N ARG A 170 -6.07 16.01 -1.73
CA ARG A 170 -7.31 15.36 -1.29
C ARG A 170 -7.02 14.23 -0.31
N LEU A 171 -5.99 13.40 -0.57
CA LEU A 171 -5.62 12.33 0.36
C LEU A 171 -5.28 12.89 1.74
N VAL A 172 -4.45 13.92 1.83
CA VAL A 172 -4.06 14.51 3.12
C VAL A 172 -5.24 15.15 3.83
N ALA A 173 -6.16 15.80 3.08
CA ALA A 173 -7.40 16.34 3.65
C ALA A 173 -8.31 15.23 4.22
N ASP A 174 -8.48 14.14 3.48
CA ASP A 174 -9.28 12.99 3.93
C ASP A 174 -8.63 12.29 5.14
N VAL A 175 -7.29 12.16 5.17
CA VAL A 175 -6.53 11.64 6.32
C VAL A 175 -6.75 12.53 7.56
N ARG A 176 -6.65 13.85 7.39
CA ARG A 176 -6.91 14.81 8.47
C ARG A 176 -8.29 14.62 9.09
N GLU A 177 -9.30 14.45 8.24
CA GLU A 177 -10.69 14.30 8.69
C GLU A 177 -10.96 12.91 9.26
N ALA A 178 -10.62 11.85 8.51
CA ALA A 178 -10.95 10.48 8.87
C ALA A 178 -10.14 9.94 10.06
N LEU A 179 -8.92 10.46 10.29
CA LEU A 179 -7.98 9.98 11.32
C LEU A 179 -7.66 11.04 12.39
N PHE A 180 -8.49 12.09 12.52
CA PHE A 180 -8.38 13.11 13.57
C PHE A 180 -7.03 13.86 13.59
N ASN A 181 -6.60 14.34 12.41
CA ASN A 181 -5.39 15.13 12.24
C ASN A 181 -4.12 14.42 12.75
N PRO A 182 -3.82 13.19 12.33
CA PRO A 182 -2.68 12.44 12.82
C PRO A 182 -1.37 13.11 12.38
N ARG A 183 -0.29 12.79 13.09
CA ARG A 183 1.07 13.08 12.60
C ARG A 183 1.33 12.26 11.34
N LEU A 184 1.97 12.86 10.36
CA LEU A 184 2.33 12.19 9.12
C LEU A 184 3.75 12.55 8.66
N SER A 185 4.26 11.74 7.76
CA SER A 185 5.43 12.03 6.94
C SER A 185 5.04 11.83 5.47
N LEU A 186 5.07 12.90 4.70
CA LEU A 186 4.76 12.92 3.28
C LEU A 186 6.04 13.08 2.48
N SER A 187 6.47 12.04 1.80
CA SER A 187 7.63 12.04 0.92
C SER A 187 7.21 12.21 -0.54
N CYS A 188 7.93 13.06 -1.26
CA CYS A 188 7.75 13.31 -2.69
C CYS A 188 9.07 13.04 -3.40
N ASP A 189 9.01 12.35 -4.55
CA ASP A 189 10.15 12.10 -5.42
C ASP A 189 11.38 11.54 -4.70
N LEU A 190 11.17 10.55 -3.82
CA LEU A 190 12.25 9.85 -3.11
C LEU A 190 13.36 9.47 -4.07
N THR A 191 14.61 9.69 -3.66
CA THR A 191 15.84 9.42 -4.39
C THR A 191 16.11 10.30 -5.64
N LYS A 192 15.14 11.14 -6.03
CA LYS A 192 15.25 12.05 -7.17
C LYS A 192 15.86 13.40 -6.79
N LEU A 193 16.19 14.21 -7.79
CA LEU A 193 16.85 15.52 -7.61
C LEU A 193 16.06 16.49 -6.73
N HIS A 194 14.73 16.41 -6.74
CA HIS A 194 13.83 17.29 -6.00
C HIS A 194 13.11 16.56 -4.87
N GLU A 195 13.77 15.56 -4.29
CA GLU A 195 13.27 14.85 -3.13
C GLU A 195 12.89 15.82 -2.00
N LEU A 196 11.68 15.61 -1.45
CA LEU A 196 11.17 16.40 -0.35
C LEU A 196 10.42 15.48 0.62
N THR A 197 10.64 15.67 1.93
CA THR A 197 9.83 15.01 2.96
C THR A 197 9.30 16.05 3.93
N LEU A 198 7.98 16.20 3.98
CA LEU A 198 7.24 17.02 4.94
C LEU A 198 6.85 16.14 6.14
N ARG A 199 6.99 16.69 7.35
CA ARG A 199 6.66 15.99 8.60
C ARG A 199 5.87 16.92 9.50
N GLY A 200 4.82 16.42 10.15
CA GLY A 200 4.00 17.19 11.07
C GLY A 200 2.56 16.67 11.12
N PRO A 201 1.65 17.37 11.78
CA PRO A 201 0.22 17.09 11.71
C PRO A 201 -0.33 17.20 10.27
N ALA A 202 -1.43 16.51 9.98
CA ALA A 202 -1.99 16.47 8.63
C ALA A 202 -2.42 17.84 8.09
N ASP A 203 -2.90 18.73 8.94
CA ASP A 203 -3.28 20.11 8.58
C ASP A 203 -2.07 20.97 8.15
N GLU A 204 -0.93 20.83 8.81
CA GLU A 204 0.33 21.48 8.40
C GLU A 204 0.81 20.91 7.06
N GLY A 205 0.74 19.58 6.88
CA GLY A 205 1.07 18.92 5.62
C GLY A 205 0.19 19.39 4.47
N LEU A 206 -1.12 19.55 4.70
CA LEU A 206 -2.06 20.08 3.71
C LEU A 206 -1.74 21.53 3.35
N SER A 207 -1.50 22.37 4.34
CA SER A 207 -1.14 23.79 4.13
C SER A 207 0.15 23.93 3.31
N ALA A 208 1.14 23.10 3.58
CA ALA A 208 2.40 23.07 2.81
C ALA A 208 2.17 22.64 1.36
N LEU A 209 1.30 21.64 1.11
CA LEU A 209 0.94 21.22 -0.25
C LEU A 209 0.14 22.29 -1.01
N GLU A 210 -0.73 23.02 -0.33
CA GLU A 210 -1.49 24.12 -0.93
C GLU A 210 -0.60 25.28 -1.34
N ALA A 211 0.41 25.58 -0.53
CA ALA A 211 1.40 26.62 -0.82
C ALA A 211 2.43 26.21 -1.89
N ASN A 212 2.57 24.93 -2.20
CA ASN A 212 3.53 24.43 -3.17
C ASN A 212 2.95 24.44 -4.61
N PRO A 213 3.45 25.28 -5.53
CA PRO A 213 2.95 25.32 -6.91
C PRO A 213 3.28 24.05 -7.72
N ASN A 214 4.20 23.21 -7.22
CA ASN A 214 4.61 21.97 -7.84
C ASN A 214 3.99 20.72 -7.16
N ALA A 215 3.07 20.88 -6.22
CA ALA A 215 2.45 19.74 -5.52
C ALA A 215 1.72 18.75 -6.44
N GLU A 216 1.34 19.17 -7.64
CA GLU A 216 0.71 18.30 -8.65
C GLU A 216 1.71 17.59 -9.57
N LYS A 217 2.99 17.54 -9.17
CA LYS A 217 4.06 16.82 -9.86
C LYS A 217 4.71 15.81 -8.91
N GLY A 218 5.39 14.82 -9.48
CA GLY A 218 6.14 13.83 -8.72
C GLY A 218 5.31 12.63 -8.30
N GLU A 219 5.85 11.86 -7.37
CA GLU A 219 5.27 10.62 -6.82
C GLU A 219 5.30 10.70 -5.30
N TYR A 220 4.18 10.36 -4.67
CA TYR A 220 4.01 10.58 -3.24
C TYR A 220 3.87 9.27 -2.47
N VAL A 221 4.56 9.23 -1.33
CA VAL A 221 4.38 8.20 -0.28
C VAL A 221 4.00 8.91 1.01
N LEU A 222 2.89 8.51 1.59
CA LEU A 222 2.42 9.02 2.87
C LEU A 222 2.54 7.94 3.94
N CYS A 223 3.30 8.24 5.01
CA CYS A 223 3.35 7.47 6.25
C CYS A 223 2.49 8.18 7.29
N ILE A 224 1.52 7.48 7.86
CA ILE A 224 0.52 8.00 8.80
C ILE A 224 0.77 7.36 10.16
N ASP A 225 0.99 8.16 11.19
CA ASP A 225 1.11 7.72 12.56
C ASP A 225 -0.26 7.29 13.12
N LEU A 226 -0.36 6.08 13.63
CA LEU A 226 -1.60 5.52 14.15
C LEU A 226 -1.56 5.31 15.68
N HIS A 227 -0.48 5.69 16.38
CA HIS A 227 -0.33 5.46 17.81
C HIS A 227 -1.37 6.18 18.67
N ASP A 228 -1.68 7.42 18.32
CA ASP A 228 -2.54 8.31 19.10
C ASP A 228 -3.92 8.50 18.48
N LEU A 229 -4.37 7.56 17.65
CA LEU A 229 -5.72 7.64 17.12
C LEU A 229 -6.72 7.47 18.29
N PRO A 230 -7.76 8.32 18.37
CA PRO A 230 -8.84 8.12 19.33
C PRO A 230 -9.42 6.73 19.15
N GLU A 231 -9.57 5.99 20.24
CA GLU A 231 -10.38 4.77 20.21
C GLU A 231 -11.76 5.14 19.65
N GLU A 232 -12.19 4.44 18.59
CA GLU A 232 -13.62 4.51 18.26
C GLU A 232 -14.33 4.07 19.54
N GLU A 233 -15.11 4.98 20.17
CA GLU A 233 -16.20 4.50 21.00
C GLU A 233 -16.90 3.47 20.12
N GLU A 234 -16.80 2.18 20.49
CA GLU A 234 -17.59 1.15 19.81
C GLU A 234 -19.02 1.66 19.81
N GLN A 235 -19.40 2.35 18.74
CA GLN A 235 -20.80 2.42 18.40
C GLN A 235 -21.17 0.95 18.30
N VAL A 236 -21.96 0.51 19.22
CA VAL A 236 -22.52 -0.83 19.29
C VAL A 236 -23.39 -1.00 18.02
N ALA A 237 -22.71 -0.97 16.88
CA ALA A 237 -23.27 -1.10 15.55
C ALA A 237 -23.64 -2.57 15.40
N GLY A 238 -24.89 -2.85 15.75
CA GLY A 238 -25.50 -4.17 15.67
C GLY A 238 -26.24 -4.65 16.90
N VAL A 239 -26.10 -3.98 18.05
CA VAL A 239 -26.98 -4.31 19.18
C VAL A 239 -28.23 -3.44 19.08
N SER A 240 -29.34 -4.04 18.66
CA SER A 240 -30.61 -3.31 18.63
C SER A 240 -30.97 -2.88 20.07
N ALA A 241 -31.66 -1.73 20.22
CA ALA A 241 -32.20 -1.32 21.51
C ALA A 241 -32.91 -2.47 22.23
N GLN A 242 -33.57 -3.34 21.45
CA GLN A 242 -34.22 -4.56 21.86
C GLN A 242 -33.25 -5.61 22.43
N GLY A 243 -32.09 -5.81 21.82
CA GLY A 243 -31.06 -6.74 22.31
C GLY A 243 -30.46 -6.29 23.63
N LEU A 244 -30.16 -5.00 23.77
CA LEU A 244 -29.68 -4.43 25.05
C LEU A 244 -30.71 -4.46 26.14
N LEU A 245 -31.98 -4.20 25.81
CA LEU A 245 -33.09 -4.33 26.77
C LEU A 245 -33.21 -5.76 27.27
N LEU A 246 -33.19 -6.75 26.36
CA LEU A 246 -33.25 -8.16 26.72
C LEU A 246 -32.10 -8.57 27.64
N GLU A 247 -30.88 -8.15 27.30
CA GLU A 247 -29.70 -8.42 28.13
C GLU A 247 -29.86 -7.87 29.57
N LYS A 248 -30.32 -6.61 29.70
CA LYS A 248 -30.57 -5.99 31.01
C LYS A 248 -31.67 -6.68 31.79
N LEU A 249 -32.74 -7.16 31.12
CA LEU A 249 -33.79 -7.94 31.72
C LEU A 249 -33.28 -9.31 32.19
N PHE A 250 -32.43 -9.98 31.40
CA PHE A 250 -31.78 -11.24 31.82
C PHE A 250 -30.86 -11.06 33.02
N GLN A 251 -30.26 -9.87 33.19
CA GLN A 251 -29.48 -9.50 34.37
C GLN A 251 -30.34 -9.20 35.59
N GLY A 252 -31.68 -9.33 35.49
CA GLY A 252 -32.61 -9.15 36.58
C GLY A 252 -33.10 -7.71 36.81
N LEU A 253 -32.81 -6.78 35.91
CA LEU A 253 -33.31 -5.41 36.01
C LEU A 253 -34.81 -5.37 35.66
N ARG A 254 -35.54 -4.47 36.32
CA ARG A 254 -36.93 -4.18 35.92
C ARG A 254 -36.92 -3.37 34.62
N MET A 255 -37.95 -3.57 33.78
CA MET A 255 -38.12 -2.90 32.48
C MET A 255 -37.83 -1.39 32.55
N LYS A 256 -38.36 -0.70 33.57
CA LYS A 256 -38.18 0.75 33.74
C LYS A 256 -36.73 1.16 33.95
N ASP A 257 -35.96 0.35 34.67
CA ASP A 257 -34.55 0.58 34.96
C ASP A 257 -33.67 0.17 33.76
N ALA A 258 -34.00 -0.90 33.06
CA ALA A 258 -33.37 -1.31 31.82
C ALA A 258 -33.53 -0.24 30.75
N VAL A 259 -34.73 0.29 30.51
CA VAL A 259 -34.96 1.41 29.57
C VAL A 259 -34.16 2.64 29.94
N LYS A 260 -34.08 2.98 31.24
CA LYS A 260 -33.29 4.13 31.68
C LYS A 260 -31.79 3.95 31.38
N GLN A 261 -31.25 2.75 31.63
CA GLN A 261 -29.84 2.46 31.36
C GLN A 261 -29.55 2.43 29.87
N VAL A 262 -30.36 1.79 29.06
CA VAL A 262 -30.17 1.70 27.61
C VAL A 262 -30.32 3.09 26.95
N SER A 263 -31.27 3.91 27.40
CA SER A 263 -31.47 5.28 26.91
C SER A 263 -30.33 6.25 27.29
N ALA A 264 -29.48 5.88 28.24
CA ALA A 264 -28.30 6.67 28.65
C ALA A 264 -27.06 6.32 27.82
N LEU A 265 -27.12 5.27 26.99
CA LEU A 265 -26.02 4.89 26.09
C LEU A 265 -26.00 5.80 24.85
N PRO A 266 -24.80 6.15 24.34
CA PRO A 266 -24.69 6.90 23.10
C PRO A 266 -25.41 6.20 21.94
N GLY A 267 -26.17 6.96 21.14
CA GLY A 267 -26.88 6.45 19.96
C GLY A 267 -28.29 5.90 20.23
N PHE A 268 -28.80 5.91 21.46
CA PHE A 268 -30.16 5.48 21.80
C PHE A 268 -30.99 6.61 22.38
N SER A 269 -32.09 6.96 21.72
CA SER A 269 -33.08 7.87 22.28
C SER A 269 -34.07 7.12 23.12
N ARG A 270 -34.61 7.80 24.17
CA ARG A 270 -35.60 7.21 25.05
C ARG A 270 -36.89 6.73 24.32
N ASN A 271 -37.24 7.42 23.23
CA ASN A 271 -38.41 7.07 22.42
C ASN A 271 -38.18 5.81 21.56
N GLU A 272 -36.96 5.59 21.07
CA GLU A 272 -36.59 4.38 20.32
C GLU A 272 -36.52 3.18 21.22
N VAL A 273 -35.94 3.31 22.43
CA VAL A 273 -35.83 2.24 23.42
C VAL A 273 -37.19 1.81 23.96
N TYR A 274 -38.17 2.72 24.04
CA TYR A 274 -39.54 2.37 24.43
C TYR A 274 -40.36 1.67 23.34
N LYS A 275 -39.97 1.84 22.07
CA LYS A 275 -40.64 1.19 20.93
C LYS A 275 -40.05 -0.18 20.59
N ALA A 276 -38.88 -0.48 21.13
CA ALA A 276 -38.18 -1.76 20.97
C ALA A 276 -38.67 -2.80 21.96
#